data_bee2c07e0cc312f793e97ac9c24c305d
#
_entry.id   bee2c07e0cc312f793e97ac9c24c305d
#
_cell.length_a   1.000
_cell.length_b   1.000
_cell.length_c   1.000
_cell.angle_alpha   90.00
_cell.angle_beta   90.00
_cell.angle_gamma   90.00
#
_symmetry.space_group_name_H-M   'P 1'
#
loop_
_entity.id
_entity.type
_entity.pdbx_description
1 polymer ?
#
loop_
_entity_poly.entity_id
_entity_poly.type
_entity_poly.pdbx_seq_one_letter_code
_entity_poly.pdbx_strand_id
1 'polypeptide(L)'
;MKASNLLNTQVFLENDTRLRGLVRDIRVRDHKIDCLVLSEGGLFSKAQIIFPSDIIEVDYDHVTLGGDKGITKLSAKEMKARLADSYSIMNTPVKDVDGKRFAKVADATVSKDFKVQEYDLSRSFFDDLDYGYSLVAAEHMTYHDKSLNYDRDMLEMDRTHREGGILEKVLGEEHHENITG
;
A
#
# COMPACT_ATOMS: atom_id res chain seq x y z
N MET A 1 -9.54 3.51 0.66
CA MET A 1 -8.49 4.54 0.78
C MET A 1 -7.21 4.04 0.13
N LYS A 2 -6.33 4.93 -0.30
CA LYS A 2 -4.98 4.53 -0.76
C LYS A 2 -4.10 4.17 0.43
N ALA A 3 -3.27 3.13 0.27
CA ALA A 3 -2.34 2.70 1.32
C ALA A 3 -1.30 3.79 1.64
N SER A 4 -0.87 4.55 0.63
CA SER A 4 0.03 5.68 0.82
C SER A 4 -0.49 6.73 1.80
N ASN A 5 -1.81 6.87 1.95
CA ASN A 5 -2.42 7.80 2.91
C ASN A 5 -2.16 7.40 4.37
N LEU A 6 -1.84 6.13 4.62
CA LEU A 6 -1.45 5.67 5.97
C LEU A 6 0.03 5.93 6.26
N LEU A 7 0.87 6.14 5.23
CA LEU A 7 2.29 6.39 5.44
C LEU A 7 2.53 7.80 5.97
N ASN A 8 3.42 7.91 6.95
CA ASN A 8 3.75 9.12 7.67
C ASN A 8 2.61 9.72 8.51
N THR A 9 1.45 9.04 8.61
CA THR A 9 0.40 9.48 9.54
C THR A 9 0.88 9.40 10.98
N GLN A 10 0.38 10.30 11.80
CA GLN A 10 0.65 10.36 13.24
C GLN A 10 -0.21 9.32 13.97
N VAL A 11 0.34 8.72 15.02
CA VAL A 11 -0.38 7.73 15.83
C VAL A 11 -0.62 8.28 17.22
N PHE A 12 -1.88 8.29 17.65
CA PHE A 12 -2.34 8.73 18.97
C PHE A 12 -3.13 7.63 19.67
N LEU A 13 -3.37 7.82 20.95
CA LEU A 13 -4.34 7.03 21.71
C LEU A 13 -5.62 7.85 21.89
N GLU A 14 -6.76 7.19 21.97
CA GLU A 14 -8.09 7.81 22.08
C GLU A 14 -8.18 8.91 23.16
N ASN A 15 -7.52 8.72 24.29
CA ASN A 15 -7.57 9.64 25.42
C ASN A 15 -6.23 10.32 25.71
N ASP A 16 -5.31 10.37 24.74
CA ASP A 16 -3.97 10.92 24.94
C ASP A 16 -3.48 11.62 23.66
N THR A 17 -3.26 12.91 23.75
CA THR A 17 -2.79 13.74 22.62
C THR A 17 -1.28 13.63 22.37
N ARG A 18 -0.56 12.79 23.13
CA ARG A 18 0.87 12.57 22.90
C ARG A 18 1.09 11.70 21.67
N LEU A 19 1.93 12.17 20.78
CA LEU A 19 2.38 11.42 19.61
C LEU A 19 3.08 10.13 20.04
N ARG A 20 2.62 9.00 19.52
CA ARG A 20 3.19 7.66 19.78
C ARG A 20 4.18 7.22 18.70
N GLY A 21 4.14 7.80 17.53
CA GLY A 21 5.02 7.53 16.40
C GLY A 21 4.41 7.91 15.08
N LEU A 22 5.13 7.63 14.01
CA LEU A 22 4.67 7.79 12.64
C LEU A 22 4.65 6.43 11.95
N VAL A 23 3.62 6.17 11.13
CA VAL A 23 3.57 4.96 10.29
C VAL A 23 4.68 5.03 9.26
N ARG A 24 5.57 4.03 9.22
CA ARG A 24 6.71 3.95 8.31
C ARG A 24 6.64 2.84 7.29
N ASP A 25 5.92 1.77 7.62
CA ASP A 25 5.72 0.67 6.69
C ASP A 25 4.34 0.04 6.93
N ILE A 26 3.76 -0.48 5.88
CA ILE A 26 2.48 -1.18 5.88
C ILE A 26 2.77 -2.62 5.46
N ARG A 27 2.61 -3.55 6.39
CA ARG A 27 2.85 -4.96 6.12
C ARG A 27 1.57 -5.65 5.74
N VAL A 28 1.63 -6.44 4.67
CA VAL A 28 0.50 -7.17 4.11
C VAL A 28 0.78 -8.67 4.16
N ARG A 29 -0.25 -9.44 4.49
CA ARG A 29 -0.29 -10.91 4.43
C ARG A 29 -1.64 -11.32 3.87
N ASP A 30 -1.66 -12.21 2.89
CA ASP A 30 -2.90 -12.72 2.26
C ASP A 30 -3.89 -11.60 1.90
N HIS A 31 -3.38 -10.55 1.25
CA HIS A 31 -4.13 -9.35 0.83
C HIS A 31 -4.84 -8.61 1.97
N LYS A 32 -4.37 -8.75 3.21
CA LYS A 32 -4.82 -7.94 4.36
C LYS A 32 -3.64 -7.20 4.97
N ILE A 33 -3.88 -6.01 5.47
CA ILE A 33 -2.90 -5.33 6.30
C ILE A 33 -2.70 -6.18 7.56
N ASP A 34 -1.51 -6.73 7.72
CA ASP A 34 -1.09 -7.55 8.84
C ASP A 34 -0.71 -6.68 10.05
N CYS A 35 0.04 -5.62 9.79
CA CYS A 35 0.35 -4.59 10.79
C CYS A 35 0.91 -3.32 10.12
N LEU A 36 0.86 -2.22 10.85
CA LEU A 36 1.57 -0.99 10.54
C LEU A 36 2.84 -0.93 11.42
N VAL A 37 3.97 -0.62 10.80
CA VAL A 37 5.26 -0.47 11.49
C VAL A 37 5.47 1.01 11.81
N LEU A 38 5.76 1.31 13.07
CA LEU A 38 5.99 2.68 13.52
C LEU A 38 7.48 2.98 13.63
N SER A 39 7.83 4.25 13.39
CA SER A 39 9.12 4.79 13.80
C SER A 39 8.98 5.43 15.19
N GLU A 40 9.80 5.01 16.13
CA GLU A 40 10.14 5.87 17.26
C GLU A 40 11.30 6.80 16.89
N GLY A 41 11.22 8.04 17.32
CA GLY A 41 12.34 8.98 17.18
C GLY A 41 13.49 8.63 18.11
N GLY A 42 14.46 7.84 17.64
CA GLY A 42 15.68 7.53 18.38
C GLY A 42 16.50 6.39 17.79
N LEU A 43 17.83 6.52 17.84
CA LEU A 43 18.81 5.57 17.27
C LEU A 43 18.79 4.16 17.92
N PHE A 44 18.14 3.98 19.07
CA PHE A 44 18.13 2.74 19.86
C PHE A 44 16.72 2.27 20.25
N SER A 45 15.68 2.79 19.59
CA SER A 45 14.32 2.42 19.92
C SER A 45 13.97 1.02 19.41
N LYS A 46 13.21 0.27 20.22
CA LYS A 46 12.61 -0.99 19.80
C LYS A 46 11.61 -0.71 18.67
N ALA A 47 11.62 -1.53 17.64
CA ALA A 47 10.61 -1.42 16.59
C ALA A 47 9.21 -1.64 17.20
N GLN A 48 8.25 -0.83 16.78
CA GLN A 48 6.87 -0.89 17.25
C GLN A 48 5.97 -1.25 16.10
N ILE A 49 4.95 -2.06 16.38
CA ILE A 49 3.88 -2.35 15.43
C ILE A 49 2.53 -2.11 16.06
N ILE A 50 1.55 -1.78 15.23
CA ILE A 50 0.13 -1.75 15.59
C ILE A 50 -0.63 -2.68 14.65
N PHE A 51 -1.68 -3.33 15.18
CA PHE A 51 -2.55 -4.19 14.40
C PHE A 51 -3.81 -3.44 13.98
N PRO A 52 -4.40 -3.76 12.81
CA PRO A 52 -5.67 -3.18 12.40
C PRO A 52 -6.78 -3.31 13.44
N SER A 53 -6.80 -4.41 14.22
CA SER A 53 -7.77 -4.63 15.29
C SER A 53 -7.72 -3.62 16.44
N ASP A 54 -6.59 -2.94 16.60
CA ASP A 54 -6.38 -1.96 17.67
C ASP A 54 -6.69 -0.52 17.23
N ILE A 55 -6.92 -0.34 15.92
CA ILE A 55 -7.24 0.94 15.30
C ILE A 55 -8.75 1.18 15.44
N ILE A 56 -9.13 2.28 16.08
CA ILE A 56 -10.53 2.70 16.20
C ILE A 56 -10.91 3.75 15.15
N GLU A 57 -9.92 4.51 14.66
CA GLU A 57 -10.16 5.56 13.67
C GLU A 57 -8.93 5.77 12.79
N VAL A 58 -9.18 6.02 11.52
CA VAL A 58 -8.19 6.50 10.55
C VAL A 58 -8.73 7.77 9.93
N ASP A 59 -8.06 8.87 10.18
CA ASP A 59 -8.35 10.16 9.56
C ASP A 59 -7.25 10.53 8.55
N TYR A 60 -7.38 11.70 7.93
CA TYR A 60 -6.47 12.16 6.86
C TYR A 60 -5.00 12.20 7.28
N ASP A 61 -4.71 12.61 8.52
CA ASP A 61 -3.35 12.84 9.02
C ASP A 61 -2.98 12.03 10.25
N HIS A 62 -3.94 11.27 10.83
CA HIS A 62 -3.68 10.49 12.03
C HIS A 62 -4.44 9.16 12.10
N VAL A 63 -3.90 8.27 12.92
CA VAL A 63 -4.48 6.99 13.32
C VAL A 63 -4.68 7.01 14.82
N THR A 64 -5.88 6.70 15.28
CA THR A 64 -6.22 6.61 16.72
C THR A 64 -6.36 5.16 17.15
N LEU A 65 -5.72 4.81 18.25
CA LEU A 65 -5.77 3.49 18.88
C LEU A 65 -6.65 3.48 20.13
N GLY A 66 -7.34 2.37 20.37
CA GLY A 66 -8.24 2.19 21.51
C GLY A 66 -7.57 2.10 22.89
N GLY A 67 -6.26 2.18 22.97
CA GLY A 67 -5.52 2.17 24.24
C GLY A 67 -4.04 1.79 24.10
N ASP A 68 -3.30 1.92 25.21
CA ASP A 68 -1.84 1.66 25.26
C ASP A 68 -1.43 0.25 24.83
N LYS A 69 -2.30 -0.74 24.97
CA LYS A 69 -2.04 -2.13 24.59
C LYS A 69 -2.00 -2.32 23.07
N GLY A 70 -2.52 -1.38 22.28
CA GLY A 70 -2.51 -1.42 20.82
C GLY A 70 -1.11 -1.28 20.20
N ILE A 71 -0.09 -0.88 21.00
CA ILE A 71 1.28 -0.74 20.51
C ILE A 71 2.13 -1.89 21.04
N THR A 72 2.55 -2.77 20.13
CA THR A 72 3.44 -3.90 20.44
C THR A 72 4.89 -3.52 20.17
N LYS A 73 5.75 -3.62 21.19
CA LYS A 73 7.20 -3.35 21.09
C LYS A 73 7.96 -4.66 20.89
N LEU A 74 8.71 -4.76 19.81
CA LEU A 74 9.44 -5.95 19.41
C LEU A 74 10.95 -5.68 19.36
N SER A 75 11.75 -6.67 19.81
CA SER A 75 13.17 -6.72 19.50
C SER A 75 13.39 -6.97 18.00
N ALA A 76 14.59 -6.70 17.49
CA ALA A 76 14.92 -6.94 16.08
C ALA A 76 14.69 -8.41 15.65
N LYS A 77 14.97 -9.38 16.55
CA LYS A 77 14.75 -10.81 16.30
C LYS A 77 13.25 -11.12 16.19
N GLU A 78 12.45 -10.62 17.13
CA GLU A 78 10.99 -10.80 17.12
C GLU A 78 10.35 -10.13 15.91
N MET A 79 10.78 -8.91 15.57
CA MET A 79 10.32 -8.21 14.37
C MET A 79 10.61 -9.03 13.11
N LYS A 80 11.83 -9.53 12.93
CA LYS A 80 12.19 -10.36 11.79
C LYS A 80 11.31 -11.61 11.69
N ALA A 81 11.08 -12.30 12.81
CA ALA A 81 10.23 -13.48 12.86
C ALA A 81 8.76 -13.13 12.54
N ARG A 82 8.25 -12.03 13.12
CA ARG A 82 6.85 -11.58 12.93
C ARG A 82 6.55 -11.19 11.48
N LEU A 83 7.52 -10.57 10.81
CA LEU A 83 7.37 -10.08 9.43
C LEU A 83 7.82 -11.07 8.36
N ALA A 84 8.22 -12.30 8.73
CA ALA A 84 8.79 -13.28 7.79
C ALA A 84 7.82 -13.61 6.62
N ASP A 85 6.53 -13.74 6.93
CA ASP A 85 5.49 -14.14 5.96
C ASP A 85 4.65 -12.95 5.47
N SER A 86 5.11 -11.73 5.70
CA SER A 86 4.45 -10.52 5.24
C SER A 86 5.39 -9.69 4.37
N TYR A 87 4.84 -8.87 3.50
CA TYR A 87 5.60 -7.98 2.63
C TYR A 87 5.22 -6.51 2.88
N SER A 88 6.16 -5.61 2.59
CA SER A 88 5.87 -4.17 2.51
C SER A 88 4.99 -3.93 1.29
N ILE A 89 3.88 -3.21 1.47
CA ILE A 89 2.98 -2.97 0.34
C ILE A 89 3.67 -2.12 -0.74
N MET A 90 4.49 -1.14 -0.32
CA MET A 90 5.17 -0.24 -1.22
C MET A 90 6.45 -0.84 -1.78
N ASN A 91 6.68 -0.59 -3.07
CA ASN A 91 7.88 -1.03 -3.81
C ASN A 91 8.10 -2.54 -3.89
N THR A 92 7.13 -3.36 -3.47
CA THR A 92 7.22 -4.82 -3.66
C THR A 92 7.30 -5.12 -5.16
N PRO A 93 8.31 -5.91 -5.61
CA PRO A 93 8.46 -6.26 -7.01
C PRO A 93 7.31 -7.15 -7.47
N VAL A 94 6.90 -6.96 -8.73
CA VAL A 94 5.86 -7.76 -9.38
C VAL A 94 6.46 -8.52 -10.54
N LYS A 95 6.15 -9.82 -10.62
CA LYS A 95 6.59 -10.74 -11.67
C LYS A 95 5.39 -11.23 -12.48
N ASP A 96 5.65 -11.55 -13.74
CA ASP A 96 4.70 -12.23 -14.62
C ASP A 96 4.68 -13.74 -14.41
N VAL A 97 3.89 -14.44 -15.21
CA VAL A 97 3.77 -15.92 -15.18
C VAL A 97 5.09 -16.63 -15.50
N ASP A 98 6.00 -15.99 -16.22
CA ASP A 98 7.34 -16.50 -16.54
C ASP A 98 8.36 -16.21 -15.43
N GLY A 99 7.95 -15.55 -14.37
CA GLY A 99 8.80 -15.14 -13.23
C GLY A 99 9.69 -13.92 -13.52
N LYS A 100 9.48 -13.22 -14.63
CA LYS A 100 10.21 -12.02 -14.99
C LYS A 100 9.62 -10.81 -14.27
N ARG A 101 10.48 -10.04 -13.60
CA ARG A 101 10.06 -8.77 -12.99
C ARG A 101 9.71 -7.76 -14.08
N PHE A 102 8.52 -7.18 -14.02
CA PHE A 102 8.05 -6.18 -14.99
C PHE A 102 7.54 -4.89 -14.34
N ALA A 103 7.23 -4.92 -13.05
CA ALA A 103 6.70 -3.76 -12.32
C ALA A 103 7.11 -3.79 -10.83
N LYS A 104 6.65 -2.79 -10.11
CA LYS A 104 6.63 -2.73 -8.64
C LYS A 104 5.31 -2.12 -8.19
N VAL A 105 4.91 -2.41 -6.96
CA VAL A 105 3.75 -1.75 -6.34
C VAL A 105 4.11 -0.30 -6.05
N ALA A 106 3.37 0.63 -6.63
CA ALA A 106 3.45 2.07 -6.35
C ALA A 106 2.54 2.46 -5.20
N ASP A 107 1.31 1.90 -5.19
CA ASP A 107 0.31 2.10 -4.14
C ASP A 107 -0.68 0.93 -4.13
N ALA A 108 -1.69 0.98 -3.27
CA ALA A 108 -2.79 0.04 -3.28
C ALA A 108 -4.07 0.67 -2.73
N THR A 109 -5.21 0.20 -3.22
CA THR A 109 -6.52 0.54 -2.67
C THR A 109 -6.87 -0.43 -1.55
N VAL A 110 -7.15 0.10 -0.36
CA VAL A 110 -7.48 -0.66 0.84
C VAL A 110 -8.91 -0.36 1.28
N SER A 111 -9.67 -1.40 1.60
CA SER A 111 -11.03 -1.30 2.14
C SER A 111 -11.03 -0.80 3.59
N LYS A 112 -12.23 -0.51 4.13
CA LYS A 112 -12.40 -0.17 5.55
C LYS A 112 -12.01 -1.32 6.49
N ASP A 113 -12.08 -2.57 6.02
CA ASP A 113 -11.68 -3.77 6.78
C ASP A 113 -10.19 -4.11 6.61
N PHE A 114 -9.39 -3.16 6.14
CA PHE A 114 -7.96 -3.30 5.91
C PHE A 114 -7.59 -4.41 4.92
N LYS A 115 -8.47 -4.73 3.94
CA LYS A 115 -8.17 -5.63 2.84
C LYS A 115 -7.68 -4.84 1.63
N VAL A 116 -6.62 -5.31 1.00
CA VAL A 116 -6.15 -4.81 -0.28
C VAL A 116 -7.12 -5.28 -1.36
N GLN A 117 -7.68 -4.35 -2.11
CA GLN A 117 -8.60 -4.60 -3.21
C GLN A 117 -7.89 -4.58 -4.55
N GLU A 118 -7.01 -3.59 -4.74
CA GLU A 118 -6.25 -3.37 -5.97
C GLU A 118 -4.84 -2.91 -5.65
N TYR A 119 -3.91 -3.20 -6.56
CA TYR A 119 -2.55 -2.68 -6.58
C TYR A 119 -2.37 -1.73 -7.75
N ASP A 120 -1.77 -0.58 -7.48
CA ASP A 120 -1.31 0.36 -8.48
C ASP A 120 0.14 -0.04 -8.84
N LEU A 121 0.38 -0.44 -10.06
CA LEU A 121 1.67 -0.92 -10.52
C LEU A 121 2.41 0.14 -11.33
N SER A 122 3.63 0.44 -10.91
CA SER A 122 4.58 1.27 -11.64
C SER A 122 5.50 0.38 -12.46
N ARG A 123 5.57 0.61 -13.79
CA ARG A 123 6.47 -0.10 -14.70
C ARG A 123 7.78 0.66 -14.89
N SER A 124 7.68 1.91 -15.29
CA SER A 124 8.80 2.84 -15.42
C SER A 124 8.32 4.27 -15.20
N PHE A 125 9.24 5.19 -14.95
CA PHE A 125 8.90 6.60 -14.78
C PHE A 125 8.21 7.20 -16.01
N PHE A 126 8.66 6.84 -17.22
CA PHE A 126 8.09 7.35 -18.47
C PHE A 126 6.72 6.75 -18.76
N ASP A 127 6.55 5.43 -18.58
CA ASP A 127 5.24 4.78 -18.75
C ASP A 127 4.21 5.34 -17.76
N ASP A 128 4.61 5.55 -16.50
CA ASP A 128 3.73 6.07 -15.45
C ASP A 128 3.34 7.54 -15.72
N LEU A 129 4.23 8.32 -16.34
CA LEU A 129 3.96 9.71 -16.72
C LEU A 129 2.99 9.78 -17.90
N ASP A 130 3.21 8.98 -18.93
CA ASP A 130 2.42 9.02 -20.17
C ASP A 130 1.05 8.35 -20.00
N TYR A 131 1.01 7.20 -19.34
CA TYR A 131 -0.17 6.32 -19.30
C TYR A 131 -0.76 6.12 -17.89
N GLY A 132 -0.11 6.61 -16.83
CA GLY A 132 -0.51 6.36 -15.45
C GLY A 132 -0.15 4.96 -14.94
N TYR A 133 -0.63 4.65 -13.74
CA TYR A 133 -0.41 3.35 -13.11
C TYR A 133 -1.37 2.29 -13.68
N SER A 134 -0.86 1.06 -13.82
CA SER A 134 -1.73 -0.08 -14.14
C SER A 134 -2.41 -0.59 -12.87
N LEU A 135 -3.74 -0.63 -12.86
CA LEU A 135 -4.53 -1.15 -11.73
C LEU A 135 -4.74 -2.65 -11.88
N VAL A 136 -4.44 -3.40 -10.85
CA VAL A 136 -4.61 -4.86 -10.82
C VAL A 136 -5.33 -5.29 -9.56
N ALA A 137 -6.43 -6.04 -9.71
CA ALA A 137 -7.18 -6.59 -8.60
C ALA A 137 -6.32 -7.54 -7.75
N ALA A 138 -6.45 -7.47 -6.44
CA ALA A 138 -5.64 -8.24 -5.51
C ALA A 138 -5.78 -9.76 -5.72
N GLU A 139 -6.94 -10.24 -6.16
CA GLU A 139 -7.22 -11.64 -6.43
C GLU A 139 -6.33 -12.26 -7.53
N HIS A 140 -5.75 -11.43 -8.41
CA HIS A 140 -4.82 -11.84 -9.46
C HIS A 140 -3.36 -11.80 -9.03
N MET A 141 -3.10 -11.53 -7.77
CA MET A 141 -1.77 -11.42 -7.21
C MET A 141 -1.53 -12.47 -6.12
N THR A 142 -0.40 -13.16 -6.17
CA THR A 142 0.02 -14.09 -5.11
C THR A 142 1.41 -13.70 -4.62
N TYR A 143 1.59 -13.56 -3.31
CA TYR A 143 2.91 -13.26 -2.74
C TYR A 143 3.72 -14.53 -2.56
N HIS A 144 4.86 -14.60 -3.25
CA HIS A 144 5.82 -15.69 -3.13
C HIS A 144 7.24 -15.18 -3.44
N ASP A 145 8.26 -15.71 -2.78
CA ASP A 145 9.67 -15.35 -3.00
C ASP A 145 9.95 -13.84 -3.01
N LYS A 146 9.40 -13.12 -2.04
CA LYS A 146 9.57 -11.67 -1.86
C LYS A 146 9.05 -10.83 -3.04
N SER A 147 8.16 -11.36 -3.84
CA SER A 147 7.51 -10.69 -4.94
C SER A 147 6.02 -11.02 -4.99
N LEU A 148 5.24 -10.14 -5.58
CA LEU A 148 3.90 -10.46 -6.03
C LEU A 148 3.99 -11.09 -7.43
N ASN A 149 3.29 -12.19 -7.64
CA ASN A 149 3.22 -12.88 -8.93
C ASN A 149 1.83 -12.66 -9.51
N TYR A 150 1.78 -12.09 -10.70
CA TYR A 150 0.57 -11.86 -11.46
C TYR A 150 0.19 -13.14 -12.21
N ASP A 151 -1.05 -13.59 -12.08
CA ASP A 151 -1.52 -14.88 -12.60
C ASP A 151 -2.04 -14.85 -14.04
N ARG A 152 -1.98 -13.69 -14.71
CA ARG A 152 -2.45 -13.50 -16.08
C ARG A 152 -1.35 -13.06 -17.03
N ASP A 153 -1.63 -13.15 -18.35
CA ASP A 153 -0.72 -12.63 -19.36
C ASP A 153 -0.63 -11.10 -19.27
N MET A 154 0.57 -10.55 -19.48
CA MET A 154 0.81 -9.11 -19.52
C MET A 154 -0.01 -8.40 -20.61
N LEU A 155 -0.37 -9.08 -21.70
CA LEU A 155 -1.23 -8.55 -22.74
C LEU A 155 -2.65 -8.25 -22.25
N GLU A 156 -3.12 -8.97 -21.23
CA GLU A 156 -4.41 -8.68 -20.60
C GLU A 156 -4.32 -7.44 -19.71
N MET A 157 -3.16 -7.21 -19.08
CA MET A 157 -2.94 -6.05 -18.21
C MET A 157 -2.90 -4.73 -18.98
N ASP A 158 -2.41 -4.72 -20.23
CA ASP A 158 -2.41 -3.51 -21.07
C ASP A 158 -3.82 -3.03 -21.44
N ARG A 159 -4.83 -3.89 -21.25
CA ARG A 159 -6.25 -3.56 -21.44
C ARG A 159 -6.95 -3.16 -20.14
N THR A 160 -6.30 -3.29 -18.98
CA THR A 160 -6.87 -2.88 -17.71
C THR A 160 -6.78 -1.37 -17.55
N HIS A 161 -7.66 -0.83 -16.72
CA HIS A 161 -7.76 0.61 -16.43
C HIS A 161 -6.42 1.18 -16.00
N ARG A 162 -6.05 2.31 -16.61
CA ARG A 162 -4.89 3.11 -16.22
C ARG A 162 -5.42 4.43 -15.66
N GLU A 163 -4.93 4.86 -14.52
CA GLU A 163 -5.32 6.14 -13.91
C GLU A 163 -4.12 7.09 -13.81
N GLY A 164 -4.35 8.35 -14.17
CA GLY A 164 -3.46 9.47 -13.82
C GLY A 164 -2.39 9.83 -14.85
N GLY A 165 -2.38 9.23 -16.05
CA GLY A 165 -1.44 9.60 -17.11
C GLY A 165 -1.77 10.95 -17.78
N ILE A 166 -0.76 11.63 -18.36
CA ILE A 166 -0.95 12.90 -19.08
C ILE A 166 -1.83 12.69 -20.31
N LEU A 167 -1.69 11.57 -21.00
CA LEU A 167 -2.49 11.24 -22.20
C LEU A 167 -3.98 11.09 -21.86
N GLU A 168 -4.33 10.54 -20.72
CA GLU A 168 -5.73 10.43 -20.28
C GLU A 168 -6.35 11.82 -20.06
N LYS A 169 -5.60 12.75 -19.44
CA LYS A 169 -6.07 14.13 -19.23
C LYS A 169 -6.26 14.87 -20.53
N VAL A 170 -5.35 14.72 -21.49
CA VAL A 170 -5.42 15.40 -22.80
C VAL A 170 -6.53 14.81 -23.67
N LEU A 171 -6.67 13.49 -23.76
CA LEU A 171 -7.72 12.83 -24.55
C LEU A 171 -9.10 12.93 -23.91
N GLY A 172 -9.20 13.01 -22.59
CA GLY A 172 -10.47 13.20 -21.86
C GLY A 172 -11.07 14.59 -22.06
N GLU A 173 -10.24 15.63 -22.26
CA GLU A 173 -10.69 16.99 -22.53
C GLU A 173 -11.26 17.16 -23.96
N GLU A 174 -10.76 16.41 -24.96
CA GLU A 174 -11.27 16.47 -26.33
C GLU A 174 -12.69 15.88 -26.50
N HIS A 175 -13.14 14.99 -25.63
CA HIS A 175 -14.48 14.40 -25.71
C HIS A 175 -15.60 15.26 -25.12
N HIS A 176 -15.30 16.31 -24.37
CA HIS A 176 -16.31 17.19 -23.80
C HIS A 176 -16.64 18.43 -24.64
N GLU A 177 -15.84 18.79 -25.64
CA GLU A 177 -16.09 19.97 -26.47
C GLU A 177 -16.98 19.72 -27.71
N ASN A 178 -17.31 18.48 -28.06
CA ASN A 178 -18.04 18.17 -29.31
C ASN A 178 -19.54 17.83 -29.12
N ILE A 179 -20.17 18.17 -27.99
CA ILE A 179 -21.63 17.90 -27.76
C ILE A 179 -22.43 19.20 -27.50
N THR A 180 -21.94 20.33 -27.95
CA THR A 180 -22.78 21.56 -28.01
C THR A 180 -22.58 22.24 -29.35
N GLY A 181 -23.33 21.78 -30.33
CA GLY A 181 -23.50 22.36 -31.64
C GLY A 181 -24.84 21.96 -32.19
#